data_c6df956ad2e934a7a0706c709b38a2e5
#
_entry.id   c6df956ad2e934a7a0706c709b38a2e5
#
_cell.length_a   1.000
_cell.length_b   1.000
_cell.length_c   1.000
_cell.angle_alpha   90.00
_cell.angle_beta   90.00
_cell.angle_gamma   90.00
#
_symmetry.space_group_name_H-M   'P 1'
#
loop_
_entity.id
_entity.type
_entity.pdbx_description
1 polymer ?
#
loop_
_entity_poly.entity_id
_entity_poly.type
_entity_poly.pdbx_seq_one_letter_code
_entity_poly.pdbx_strand_id
1 'polypeptide(L)'
;MGPKKDVIDIVTELGGIKTIESAQKLIEKRLDATNLSKLSLIKNQSVLQKIANAIVLCDPDSVFINTASDADRQFIRDLSIEKGEESKLPMEGHTIHFDLKDEQGRIIDRTFYVYNEGEEVNSLAKLKDRSEVFKDVQDKMTGIMRGKIMMIGFYLRGPVGAPASNPAVEISSSTYVLHSADILYRNVYSDFDQEVEKLGHFYTNIHSEGLNRPEDLPNARVFMDRSHLTTYSFNCTYAGNTLLMKKGNHRFSVDRSVYEKEGQQLAEHMFCLLYTSPSPRDQL
;
A
#
# COMPACT_ATOMS: atom_id res chain seq x y z
N MET A 1 -0.70 21.64 14.28
CA MET A 1 0.59 20.96 14.05
C MET A 1 0.38 19.73 13.19
N GLY A 2 1.14 19.55 12.11
CA GLY A 2 1.07 18.37 11.25
C GLY A 2 1.63 17.09 11.91
N PRO A 3 1.73 15.99 11.14
CA PRO A 3 2.28 14.73 11.65
C PRO A 3 3.72 14.89 12.16
N LYS A 4 4.03 14.28 13.30
CA LYS A 4 5.40 14.23 13.82
C LYS A 4 6.28 13.35 12.96
N LYS A 5 7.50 13.80 12.62
CA LYS A 5 8.43 13.07 11.74
C LYS A 5 9.52 12.32 12.50
N ASP A 6 9.78 12.69 13.73
CA ASP A 6 10.84 12.16 14.62
C ASP A 6 10.32 11.05 15.57
N VAL A 7 9.37 10.28 15.10
CA VAL A 7 8.79 9.14 15.82
C VAL A 7 9.22 7.82 15.18
N ILE A 8 9.06 6.72 15.89
CA ILE A 8 9.43 5.38 15.42
C ILE A 8 8.66 5.02 14.13
N ASP A 9 9.39 4.64 13.11
CA ASP A 9 8.82 3.96 11.93
C ASP A 9 8.58 2.48 12.26
N ILE A 10 7.31 2.12 12.41
CA ILE A 10 6.88 0.81 12.91
C ILE A 10 7.49 -0.34 12.10
N VAL A 11 7.42 -0.30 10.76
CA VAL A 11 7.96 -1.39 9.94
C VAL A 11 9.48 -1.48 10.03
N THR A 12 10.18 -0.34 10.10
CA THR A 12 11.63 -0.33 10.24
C THR A 12 12.08 -0.85 11.61
N GLU A 13 11.36 -0.52 12.66
CA GLU A 13 11.69 -1.02 13.99
C GLU A 13 11.42 -2.51 14.14
N LEU A 14 10.28 -3.00 13.63
CA LEU A 14 9.94 -4.42 13.69
C LEU A 14 10.79 -5.28 12.75
N GLY A 15 11.17 -4.76 11.58
CA GLY A 15 12.06 -5.45 10.64
C GLY A 15 13.53 -5.41 11.05
N GLY A 16 13.94 -4.38 11.79
CA GLY A 16 15.29 -4.23 12.34
C GLY A 16 16.38 -3.89 11.30
N ILE A 17 16.03 -3.65 10.04
CA ILE A 17 16.98 -3.32 8.98
C ILE A 17 17.17 -1.80 8.94
N LYS A 18 18.28 -1.34 9.50
CA LYS A 18 18.57 0.10 9.67
C LYS A 18 19.58 0.67 8.68
N THR A 19 20.30 -0.18 7.94
CA THR A 19 21.28 0.25 6.93
C THR A 19 20.96 -0.31 5.55
N ILE A 20 21.41 0.38 4.52
CA ILE A 20 21.20 -0.05 3.13
C ILE A 20 21.98 -1.33 2.82
N GLU A 21 23.16 -1.50 3.38
CA GLU A 21 23.97 -2.72 3.18
C GLU A 21 23.27 -3.95 3.77
N SER A 22 22.63 -3.81 4.93
CA SER A 22 21.84 -4.87 5.54
C SER A 22 20.59 -5.17 4.71
N ALA A 23 19.95 -4.13 4.16
CA ALA A 23 18.79 -4.29 3.29
C ALA A 23 19.16 -5.05 2.01
N GLN A 24 20.25 -4.68 1.34
CA GLN A 24 20.73 -5.34 0.12
C GLN A 24 21.07 -6.81 0.39
N LYS A 25 21.83 -7.10 1.45
CA LYS A 25 22.16 -8.50 1.82
C LYS A 25 20.90 -9.35 2.10
N LEU A 26 19.90 -8.76 2.76
CA LEU A 26 18.63 -9.46 2.99
C LEU A 26 17.90 -9.74 1.67
N ILE A 27 17.78 -8.73 0.82
CA ILE A 27 17.13 -8.82 -0.49
C ILE A 27 17.82 -9.90 -1.34
N GLU A 28 19.14 -9.88 -1.45
CA GLU A 28 19.91 -10.90 -2.17
C GLU A 28 19.69 -12.33 -1.64
N LYS A 29 19.49 -12.47 -0.34
CA LYS A 29 19.23 -13.77 0.29
C LYS A 29 17.80 -14.28 0.07
N ARG A 30 16.82 -13.36 -0.02
CA ARG A 30 15.38 -13.68 0.01
C ARG A 30 14.74 -13.73 -1.38
N LEU A 31 15.31 -13.09 -2.37
CA LEU A 31 14.80 -13.08 -3.74
C LEU A 31 15.55 -14.10 -4.60
N ASP A 32 14.82 -14.74 -5.50
CA ASP A 32 15.43 -15.51 -6.58
C ASP A 32 16.12 -14.57 -7.61
N ALA A 33 16.94 -15.15 -8.49
CA ALA A 33 17.74 -14.38 -9.45
C ALA A 33 16.88 -13.49 -10.38
N THR A 34 15.70 -13.96 -10.77
CA THR A 34 14.80 -13.20 -11.65
C THR A 34 14.24 -11.98 -10.94
N ASN A 35 13.68 -12.16 -9.74
CA ASN A 35 13.11 -11.08 -8.96
C ASN A 35 14.19 -10.13 -8.42
N LEU A 36 15.40 -10.64 -8.11
CA LEU A 36 16.54 -9.80 -7.77
C LEU A 36 16.95 -8.91 -8.95
N SER A 37 17.02 -9.46 -10.15
CA SER A 37 17.30 -8.69 -11.37
C SER A 37 16.25 -7.60 -11.60
N LYS A 38 14.96 -7.92 -11.45
CA LYS A 38 13.89 -6.92 -11.53
C LYS A 38 14.09 -5.83 -10.47
N LEU A 39 14.22 -6.19 -9.19
CA LEU A 39 14.37 -5.20 -8.13
C LEU A 39 15.64 -4.35 -8.26
N SER A 40 16.65 -4.84 -8.98
CA SER A 40 17.90 -4.11 -9.19
C SER A 40 17.77 -2.80 -9.97
N LEU A 41 16.64 -2.55 -10.67
CA LEU A 41 16.34 -1.26 -11.30
C LEU A 41 15.94 -0.19 -10.28
N ILE A 42 15.40 -0.58 -9.15
CA ILE A 42 15.06 0.35 -8.07
C ILE A 42 16.34 0.65 -7.27
N LYS A 43 16.77 1.91 -7.29
CA LYS A 43 18.00 2.38 -6.63
C LYS A 43 17.73 3.20 -5.39
N ASN A 44 16.49 3.66 -5.20
CA ASN A 44 16.13 4.46 -4.03
C ASN A 44 16.33 3.66 -2.74
N GLN A 45 17.26 4.10 -1.92
CA GLN A 45 17.69 3.40 -0.70
C GLN A 45 16.55 3.26 0.32
N SER A 46 15.74 4.29 0.47
CA SER A 46 14.61 4.27 1.39
C SER A 46 13.55 3.27 0.97
N VAL A 47 13.31 3.12 -0.34
CA VAL A 47 12.40 2.12 -0.91
C VAL A 47 12.93 0.71 -0.63
N LEU A 48 14.20 0.44 -0.94
CA LEU A 48 14.82 -0.87 -0.68
C LEU A 48 14.80 -1.23 0.80
N GLN A 49 15.05 -0.25 1.68
CA GLN A 49 15.01 -0.46 3.13
C GLN A 49 13.60 -0.77 3.63
N LYS A 50 12.57 -0.07 3.11
CA LYS A 50 11.16 -0.39 3.42
C LYS A 50 10.80 -1.81 2.98
N ILE A 51 11.15 -2.20 1.77
CA ILE A 51 10.93 -3.55 1.24
C ILE A 51 11.61 -4.60 2.12
N ALA A 52 12.89 -4.40 2.46
CA ALA A 52 13.63 -5.34 3.30
C ALA A 52 12.97 -5.50 4.69
N ASN A 53 12.55 -4.42 5.31
CA ASN A 53 11.86 -4.47 6.60
C ASN A 53 10.49 -5.16 6.50
N ALA A 54 9.74 -4.94 5.43
CA ALA A 54 8.48 -5.64 5.19
C ALA A 54 8.68 -7.14 4.99
N ILE A 55 9.75 -7.56 4.29
CA ILE A 55 10.12 -8.98 4.13
C ILE A 55 10.43 -9.62 5.49
N VAL A 56 11.18 -8.94 6.36
CA VAL A 56 11.47 -9.47 7.70
C VAL A 56 10.20 -9.58 8.53
N LEU A 57 9.40 -8.51 8.56
CA LEU A 57 8.16 -8.47 9.36
C LEU A 57 7.17 -9.55 8.92
N CYS A 58 6.88 -9.63 7.62
CA CYS A 58 5.83 -10.50 7.12
C CYS A 58 6.28 -11.93 6.84
N ASP A 59 7.58 -12.18 6.70
CA ASP A 59 8.25 -13.48 6.49
C ASP A 59 7.61 -14.34 5.37
N PRO A 60 7.56 -13.85 4.12
CA PRO A 60 6.99 -14.61 3.00
C PRO A 60 7.89 -15.77 2.59
N ASP A 61 7.33 -16.80 1.94
CA ASP A 61 8.11 -17.90 1.37
C ASP A 61 8.90 -17.47 0.12
N SER A 62 8.33 -16.56 -0.66
CA SER A 62 8.98 -15.97 -1.82
C SER A 62 8.52 -14.54 -2.07
N VAL A 63 9.28 -13.82 -2.90
CA VAL A 63 8.99 -12.42 -3.26
C VAL A 63 8.89 -12.32 -4.77
N PHE A 64 7.82 -11.69 -5.26
CA PHE A 64 7.58 -11.42 -6.67
C PHE A 64 7.57 -9.91 -6.93
N ILE A 65 8.36 -9.47 -7.90
CA ILE A 65 8.44 -8.07 -8.33
C ILE A 65 7.59 -7.89 -9.59
N ASN A 66 6.56 -7.08 -9.48
CA ASN A 66 5.67 -6.72 -10.59
C ASN A 66 6.22 -5.53 -11.37
N THR A 67 6.70 -5.79 -12.58
CA THR A 67 7.22 -4.76 -13.49
C THR A 67 6.14 -4.19 -14.42
N ALA A 68 4.91 -4.70 -14.33
CA ALA A 68 3.82 -4.47 -15.26
C ALA A 68 4.11 -4.91 -16.71
N SER A 69 5.11 -5.77 -16.93
CA SER A 69 5.22 -6.49 -18.20
C SER A 69 3.98 -7.37 -18.42
N ASP A 70 3.66 -7.65 -19.68
CA ASP A 70 2.52 -8.52 -20.01
C ASP A 70 2.65 -9.89 -19.31
N ALA A 71 3.87 -10.42 -19.21
CA ALA A 71 4.15 -11.66 -18.52
C ALA A 71 3.85 -11.58 -17.01
N ASP A 72 4.23 -10.49 -16.35
CA ASP A 72 3.98 -10.29 -14.92
C ASP A 72 2.49 -10.10 -14.64
N ARG A 73 1.79 -9.32 -15.46
CA ARG A 73 0.34 -9.15 -15.36
C ARG A 73 -0.41 -10.45 -15.56
N GLN A 74 0.01 -11.23 -16.57
CA GLN A 74 -0.60 -12.53 -16.82
C GLN A 74 -0.34 -13.50 -15.66
N PHE A 75 0.88 -13.53 -15.13
CA PHE A 75 1.23 -14.35 -13.96
C PHE A 75 0.35 -14.01 -12.74
N ILE A 76 0.21 -12.72 -12.41
CA ILE A 76 -0.61 -12.27 -11.27
C ILE A 76 -2.08 -12.70 -11.47
N ARG A 77 -2.60 -12.53 -12.67
CA ARG A 77 -3.98 -12.89 -13.01
C ARG A 77 -4.23 -14.40 -12.93
N ASP A 78 -3.34 -15.19 -13.50
CA ASP A 78 -3.48 -16.66 -13.48
C ASP A 78 -3.37 -17.18 -12.05
N LEU A 79 -2.44 -16.64 -11.26
CA LEU A 79 -2.28 -16.98 -9.86
C LEU A 79 -3.51 -16.56 -9.02
N SER A 80 -4.15 -15.42 -9.34
CA SER A 80 -5.37 -14.97 -8.67
C SER A 80 -6.53 -15.94 -8.88
N ILE A 81 -6.63 -16.49 -10.09
CA ILE A 81 -7.63 -17.51 -10.44
C ILE A 81 -7.30 -18.85 -9.77
N GLU A 82 -6.04 -19.27 -9.81
CA GLU A 82 -5.57 -20.51 -9.19
C GLU A 82 -5.83 -20.52 -7.68
N LYS A 83 -5.55 -19.41 -7.00
CA LYS A 83 -5.82 -19.25 -5.56
C LYS A 83 -7.31 -19.08 -5.23
N GLY A 84 -8.18 -18.89 -6.24
CA GLY A 84 -9.59 -18.61 -6.03
C GLY A 84 -9.91 -17.22 -5.50
N GLU A 85 -8.95 -16.30 -5.55
CA GLU A 85 -9.20 -14.89 -5.22
C GLU A 85 -10.07 -14.23 -6.29
N GLU A 86 -9.98 -14.69 -7.54
CA GLU A 86 -10.82 -14.29 -8.66
C GLU A 86 -11.38 -15.49 -9.41
N SER A 87 -12.52 -15.31 -10.06
CA SER A 87 -13.13 -16.29 -10.93
C SER A 87 -13.26 -15.76 -12.34
N LYS A 88 -13.06 -16.63 -13.35
CA LYS A 88 -13.23 -16.25 -14.77
C LYS A 88 -14.70 -15.96 -15.07
N LEU A 89 -14.93 -14.93 -15.87
CA LEU A 89 -16.23 -14.67 -16.46
C LEU A 89 -16.32 -15.30 -17.86
N PRO A 90 -17.55 -15.47 -18.41
CA PRO A 90 -17.74 -15.97 -19.78
C PRO A 90 -17.08 -15.08 -20.87
N MET A 91 -16.97 -13.79 -20.59
CA MET A 91 -16.26 -12.86 -21.46
C MET A 91 -14.74 -13.08 -21.32
N GLU A 92 -14.08 -13.34 -22.44
CA GLU A 92 -12.64 -13.55 -22.45
C GLU A 92 -11.90 -12.36 -21.83
N GLY A 93 -10.91 -12.66 -21.00
CA GLY A 93 -10.12 -11.64 -20.35
C GLY A 93 -10.76 -11.01 -19.09
N HIS A 94 -11.99 -11.34 -18.75
CA HIS A 94 -12.67 -10.79 -17.58
C HIS A 94 -12.68 -11.74 -16.39
N THR A 95 -12.51 -11.16 -15.22
CA THR A 95 -12.58 -11.86 -13.92
C THR A 95 -13.52 -11.13 -12.98
N ILE A 96 -13.95 -11.81 -11.92
CA ILE A 96 -14.73 -11.23 -10.84
C ILE A 96 -14.15 -11.67 -9.50
N HIS A 97 -14.14 -10.75 -8.55
CA HIS A 97 -13.79 -10.99 -7.15
C HIS A 97 -15.00 -10.68 -6.26
N PHE A 98 -15.21 -11.49 -5.22
CA PHE A 98 -16.20 -11.24 -4.20
C PHE A 98 -15.54 -11.12 -2.84
N ASP A 99 -15.78 -10.00 -2.17
CA ASP A 99 -15.41 -9.83 -0.77
C ASP A 99 -16.22 -10.76 0.13
N LEU A 100 -15.67 -11.09 1.30
CA LEU A 100 -16.44 -11.76 2.33
C LEU A 100 -17.65 -10.90 2.74
N LYS A 101 -18.77 -11.54 3.02
CA LYS A 101 -20.04 -10.87 3.35
C LYS A 101 -19.89 -9.79 4.41
N ASP A 102 -19.09 -10.06 5.44
CA ASP A 102 -18.92 -9.16 6.58
C ASP A 102 -17.87 -8.06 6.36
N GLU A 103 -17.15 -8.08 5.21
CA GLU A 103 -16.20 -7.03 4.80
C GLU A 103 -16.86 -5.93 3.97
N GLN A 104 -18.03 -6.16 3.42
CA GLN A 104 -18.68 -5.24 2.46
C GLN A 104 -19.02 -3.85 3.04
N GLY A 105 -19.00 -3.68 4.32
CA GLY A 105 -19.28 -2.41 5.01
C GLY A 105 -18.10 -1.45 5.18
N ARG A 106 -16.94 -1.71 4.57
CA ARG A 106 -15.72 -0.89 4.74
C ARG A 106 -15.21 -0.85 6.17
N ILE A 107 -15.02 -1.86 6.86
CA ILE A 107 -14.40 -2.00 8.21
C ILE A 107 -14.12 -0.65 8.93
N ILE A 108 -15.11 0.24 8.97
CA ILE A 108 -14.98 1.62 9.50
C ILE A 108 -14.52 1.59 10.96
N ASP A 109 -15.03 0.61 11.72
CA ASP A 109 -14.73 0.49 13.14
C ASP A 109 -13.32 -0.02 13.45
N ARG A 110 -12.59 -0.47 12.44
CA ARG A 110 -11.24 -1.03 12.56
C ARG A 110 -10.21 -0.30 11.71
N THR A 111 -10.57 0.88 11.22
CA THR A 111 -9.69 1.77 10.44
C THR A 111 -9.31 2.98 11.29
N PHE A 112 -8.01 3.18 11.51
CA PHE A 112 -7.50 4.19 12.40
C PHE A 112 -6.35 4.97 11.78
N TYR A 113 -6.21 6.23 12.18
CA TYR A 113 -4.96 6.96 12.06
C TYR A 113 -4.04 6.61 13.24
N VAL A 114 -2.77 6.38 12.93
CA VAL A 114 -1.73 6.30 13.95
C VAL A 114 -1.53 7.70 14.53
N TYR A 115 -1.69 7.82 15.83
CA TYR A 115 -1.67 9.08 16.55
C TYR A 115 -0.45 9.17 17.46
N ASN A 116 0.14 10.35 17.52
CA ASN A 116 1.15 10.70 18.50
C ASN A 116 0.65 11.89 19.31
N GLU A 117 0.92 11.88 20.62
CA GLU A 117 0.49 12.95 21.49
C GLU A 117 0.92 14.33 20.98
N GLY A 118 -0.04 15.28 20.95
CA GLY A 118 0.18 16.64 20.49
C GLY A 118 0.08 16.82 18.96
N GLU A 119 -0.31 15.80 18.20
CA GLU A 119 -0.65 15.96 16.77
C GLU A 119 -2.04 16.55 16.62
N GLU A 120 -2.18 17.34 15.55
CA GLU A 120 -3.47 17.85 15.10
C GLU A 120 -4.07 16.91 14.07
N VAL A 121 -5.25 16.39 14.32
CA VAL A 121 -5.93 15.44 13.45
C VAL A 121 -7.38 15.86 13.29
N ASN A 122 -7.95 15.63 12.10
CA ASN A 122 -9.34 15.89 11.80
C ASN A 122 -10.25 15.17 12.81
N SER A 123 -11.27 15.88 13.32
CA SER A 123 -12.23 15.39 14.31
C SER A 123 -13.04 14.16 13.88
N LEU A 124 -13.12 13.88 12.57
CA LEU A 124 -13.79 12.70 12.03
C LEU A 124 -12.88 11.45 11.97
N ALA A 125 -11.59 11.62 12.23
CA ALA A 125 -10.65 10.52 12.21
C ALA A 125 -10.75 9.71 13.51
N LYS A 126 -10.82 8.38 13.38
CA LYS A 126 -10.60 7.48 14.51
C LYS A 126 -9.09 7.41 14.74
N LEU A 127 -8.68 7.65 15.97
CA LEU A 127 -7.27 7.67 16.35
C LEU A 127 -6.92 6.43 17.15
N LYS A 128 -5.69 5.97 16.98
CA LYS A 128 -5.10 4.95 17.83
C LYS A 128 -3.65 5.30 18.13
N ASP A 129 -3.27 5.21 19.40
CA ASP A 129 -1.91 5.54 19.86
C ASP A 129 -0.86 4.68 19.15
N ARG A 130 0.29 5.30 18.80
CA ARG A 130 1.39 4.62 18.10
C ARG A 130 1.89 3.39 18.81
N SER A 131 1.98 3.42 20.15
CA SER A 131 2.45 2.28 20.91
C SER A 131 1.49 1.09 20.88
N GLU A 132 0.20 1.36 20.84
CA GLU A 132 -0.83 0.32 20.67
C GLU A 132 -0.81 -0.23 19.25
N VAL A 133 -0.66 0.65 18.24
CA VAL A 133 -0.54 0.23 16.83
C VAL A 133 0.71 -0.61 16.64
N PHE A 134 1.84 -0.22 17.26
CA PHE A 134 3.08 -1.00 17.20
C PHE A 134 2.85 -2.44 17.70
N LYS A 135 2.18 -2.61 18.83
CA LYS A 135 1.84 -3.94 19.37
C LYS A 135 0.90 -4.70 18.45
N ASP A 136 -0.16 -4.07 17.95
CA ASP A 136 -1.10 -4.72 17.02
C ASP A 136 -0.39 -5.19 15.74
N VAL A 137 0.50 -4.37 15.17
CA VAL A 137 1.28 -4.74 13.98
C VAL A 137 2.26 -5.85 14.32
N GLN A 138 2.97 -5.77 15.43
CA GLN A 138 3.88 -6.82 15.88
C GLN A 138 3.16 -8.14 16.06
N ASP A 139 2.06 -8.15 16.79
CA ASP A 139 1.35 -9.38 17.15
C ASP A 139 0.65 -10.05 15.95
N LYS A 140 0.16 -9.24 15.00
CA LYS A 140 -0.70 -9.72 13.92
C LYS A 140 -0.05 -9.77 12.54
N MET A 141 1.00 -8.98 12.30
CA MET A 141 1.70 -8.97 11.02
C MET A 141 3.00 -9.77 11.02
N THR A 142 3.59 -10.07 12.19
CA THR A 142 4.80 -10.88 12.22
C THR A 142 4.55 -12.27 11.65
N GLY A 143 5.20 -12.55 10.51
CA GLY A 143 5.06 -13.83 9.82
C GLY A 143 3.71 -14.06 9.14
N ILE A 144 2.90 -13.03 8.94
CA ILE A 144 1.55 -13.15 8.34
C ILE A 144 1.56 -13.67 6.90
N MET A 145 2.72 -13.58 6.23
CA MET A 145 2.88 -14.06 4.85
C MET A 145 3.61 -15.40 4.76
N ARG A 146 3.80 -16.12 5.85
CA ARG A 146 4.34 -17.50 5.79
C ARG A 146 3.43 -18.40 4.96
N GLY A 147 4.03 -19.21 4.09
CA GLY A 147 3.30 -20.02 3.12
C GLY A 147 2.77 -19.24 1.92
N LYS A 148 3.15 -17.96 1.76
CA LYS A 148 2.63 -17.08 0.72
C LYS A 148 3.75 -16.41 -0.08
N ILE A 149 3.36 -15.91 -1.24
CA ILE A 149 4.18 -15.03 -2.08
C ILE A 149 3.91 -13.58 -1.66
N MET A 150 4.94 -12.83 -1.31
CA MET A 150 4.85 -11.39 -1.20
C MET A 150 5.02 -10.77 -2.58
N MET A 151 4.03 -10.06 -3.06
CA MET A 151 4.08 -9.35 -4.33
C MET A 151 4.31 -7.86 -4.09
N ILE A 152 5.18 -7.27 -4.91
CA ILE A 152 5.58 -5.87 -4.79
C ILE A 152 5.37 -5.18 -6.12
N GLY A 153 4.58 -4.10 -6.13
CA GLY A 153 4.34 -3.26 -7.29
C GLY A 153 4.66 -1.79 -7.02
N PHE A 154 4.99 -1.06 -8.09
CA PHE A 154 5.42 0.33 -8.05
C PHE A 154 4.44 1.19 -8.84
N TYR A 155 3.64 1.96 -8.14
CA TYR A 155 2.50 2.66 -8.72
C TYR A 155 2.59 4.16 -8.57
N LEU A 156 1.89 4.86 -9.45
CA LEU A 156 1.72 6.30 -9.38
C LEU A 156 0.23 6.64 -9.44
N ARG A 157 -0.23 7.40 -8.49
CA ARG A 157 -1.51 8.08 -8.57
C ARG A 157 -1.28 9.49 -9.09
N GLY A 158 -1.94 9.84 -10.16
CA GLY A 158 -1.71 11.09 -10.88
C GLY A 158 -0.92 10.91 -12.17
N PRO A 159 -0.73 11.97 -12.96
CA PRO A 159 0.08 11.93 -14.17
C PRO A 159 1.58 11.80 -13.88
N VAL A 160 2.30 11.07 -14.72
CA VAL A 160 3.77 10.97 -14.62
C VAL A 160 4.38 12.38 -14.69
N GLY A 161 5.29 12.66 -13.80
CA GLY A 161 6.00 13.93 -13.73
C GLY A 161 5.22 15.11 -13.16
N ALA A 162 3.95 14.95 -12.77
CA ALA A 162 3.16 16.05 -12.21
C ALA A 162 3.44 16.28 -10.71
N PRO A 163 3.48 17.54 -10.24
CA PRO A 163 3.73 17.84 -8.83
C PRO A 163 2.70 17.25 -7.86
N ALA A 164 1.47 17.04 -8.33
CA ALA A 164 0.37 16.46 -7.54
C ALA A 164 0.37 14.91 -7.52
N SER A 165 1.31 14.27 -8.20
CA SER A 165 1.38 12.81 -8.26
C SER A 165 1.89 12.20 -6.96
N ASN A 166 1.51 10.97 -6.71
CA ASN A 166 1.82 10.26 -5.47
C ASN A 166 2.38 8.87 -5.80
N PRO A 167 3.71 8.69 -5.77
CA PRO A 167 4.33 7.39 -5.95
C PRO A 167 4.06 6.51 -4.72
N ALA A 168 3.80 5.23 -4.97
CA ALA A 168 3.50 4.26 -3.92
C ALA A 168 4.10 2.89 -4.21
N VAL A 169 4.62 2.26 -3.16
CA VAL A 169 4.99 0.84 -3.16
C VAL A 169 3.83 0.05 -2.56
N GLU A 170 3.23 -0.83 -3.34
CA GLU A 170 2.24 -1.79 -2.87
C GLU A 170 2.91 -3.11 -2.55
N ILE A 171 2.80 -3.56 -1.31
CA ILE A 171 3.33 -4.84 -0.82
C ILE A 171 2.15 -5.66 -0.33
N SER A 172 1.86 -6.77 -0.99
CA SER A 172 0.69 -7.59 -0.64
C SER A 172 0.93 -9.08 -0.84
N SER A 173 0.25 -9.92 -0.06
CA SER A 173 0.14 -11.35 -0.33
C SER A 173 -1.06 -11.72 -1.21
N SER A 174 -1.97 -10.78 -1.47
CA SER A 174 -3.14 -10.97 -2.32
C SER A 174 -2.83 -10.65 -3.77
N THR A 175 -3.08 -11.62 -4.65
CA THR A 175 -2.95 -11.46 -6.10
C THR A 175 -4.01 -10.53 -6.66
N TYR A 176 -5.23 -10.58 -6.11
CA TYR A 176 -6.29 -9.66 -6.46
C TYR A 176 -5.93 -8.19 -6.23
N VAL A 177 -5.24 -7.90 -5.12
CA VAL A 177 -4.78 -6.53 -4.82
C VAL A 177 -3.86 -6.01 -5.92
N LEU A 178 -2.86 -6.80 -6.33
CA LEU A 178 -1.93 -6.40 -7.38
C LEU A 178 -2.63 -6.31 -8.76
N HIS A 179 -3.50 -7.26 -9.09
CA HIS A 179 -4.28 -7.23 -10.32
C HIS A 179 -5.18 -5.98 -10.39
N SER A 180 -5.89 -5.69 -9.31
CA SER A 180 -6.71 -4.47 -9.22
C SER A 180 -5.87 -3.19 -9.30
N ALA A 181 -4.70 -3.17 -8.68
CA ALA A 181 -3.80 -2.03 -8.74
C ALA A 181 -3.28 -1.77 -10.16
N ASP A 182 -2.94 -2.82 -10.90
CA ASP A 182 -2.52 -2.71 -12.31
C ASP A 182 -3.62 -2.18 -13.24
N ILE A 183 -4.90 -2.37 -12.87
CA ILE A 183 -6.05 -1.82 -13.62
C ILE A 183 -6.32 -0.36 -13.25
N LEU A 184 -6.24 -0.03 -11.96
CA LEU A 184 -6.71 1.25 -11.43
C LEU A 184 -5.63 2.33 -11.35
N TYR A 185 -4.36 1.94 -11.28
CA TYR A 185 -3.23 2.85 -11.15
C TYR A 185 -2.22 2.66 -12.28
N ARG A 186 -1.35 3.64 -12.45
CA ARG A 186 -0.20 3.50 -13.35
C ARG A 186 0.89 2.73 -12.62
N ASN A 187 1.26 1.58 -13.14
CA ASN A 187 2.53 0.98 -12.75
C ASN A 187 3.65 1.78 -13.44
N VAL A 188 4.54 2.32 -12.64
CA VAL A 188 5.65 3.18 -13.08
C VAL A 188 7.01 2.59 -12.67
N TYR A 189 7.09 1.28 -12.64
CA TYR A 189 8.29 0.58 -12.20
C TYR A 189 9.59 1.13 -12.82
N SER A 190 9.61 1.40 -14.13
CA SER A 190 10.80 1.95 -14.82
C SER A 190 11.17 3.38 -14.41
N ASP A 191 10.18 4.17 -14.00
CA ASP A 191 10.34 5.59 -13.71
C ASP A 191 10.17 5.90 -12.21
N PHE A 192 9.98 4.87 -11.38
CA PHE A 192 9.60 5.02 -9.98
C PHE A 192 10.61 5.84 -9.18
N ASP A 193 11.89 5.56 -9.33
CA ASP A 193 12.95 6.31 -8.63
C ASP A 193 12.97 7.79 -9.02
N GLN A 194 12.73 8.10 -10.30
CA GLN A 194 12.65 9.49 -10.78
C GLN A 194 11.46 10.23 -10.18
N GLU A 195 10.30 9.57 -10.09
CA GLU A 195 9.10 10.14 -9.48
C GLU A 195 9.31 10.36 -7.97
N VAL A 196 9.95 9.41 -7.27
CA VAL A 196 10.27 9.58 -5.84
C VAL A 196 11.27 10.70 -5.62
N GLU A 197 12.33 10.78 -6.42
CA GLU A 197 13.34 11.85 -6.31
C GLU A 197 12.72 13.23 -6.55
N LYS A 198 11.91 13.36 -7.61
CA LYS A 198 11.24 14.59 -7.97
C LYS A 198 10.27 15.09 -6.91
N LEU A 199 9.52 14.18 -6.30
CA LEU A 199 8.46 14.51 -5.35
C LEU A 199 8.95 14.50 -3.89
N GLY A 200 10.13 13.94 -3.63
CA GLY A 200 10.75 13.90 -2.31
C GLY A 200 10.05 12.96 -1.32
N HIS A 201 9.13 12.11 -1.78
CA HIS A 201 8.40 11.17 -0.94
C HIS A 201 7.83 10.01 -1.75
N PHE A 202 7.47 8.95 -1.04
CA PHE A 202 6.63 7.86 -1.54
C PHE A 202 5.76 7.32 -0.42
N TYR A 203 4.67 6.67 -0.79
CA TYR A 203 3.78 5.96 0.13
C TYR A 203 4.10 4.47 0.11
N THR A 204 3.84 3.82 1.24
CA THR A 204 3.99 2.36 1.35
C THR A 204 2.68 1.77 1.85
N ASN A 205 2.18 0.77 1.15
CA ASN A 205 1.06 -0.03 1.61
C ASN A 205 1.55 -1.46 1.89
N ILE A 206 1.34 -1.97 3.09
CA ILE A 206 1.69 -3.33 3.50
C ILE A 206 0.40 -4.04 3.85
N HIS A 207 0.04 -5.02 3.05
CA HIS A 207 -1.24 -5.72 3.14
C HIS A 207 -1.07 -7.23 3.16
N SER A 208 -1.87 -7.90 4.00
CA SER A 208 -2.11 -9.33 3.89
C SER A 208 -3.54 -9.66 4.31
N GLU A 209 -4.20 -10.49 3.51
CA GLU A 209 -5.51 -11.06 3.84
C GLU A 209 -5.47 -12.04 5.02
N GLY A 210 -4.28 -12.35 5.54
CA GLY A 210 -4.12 -13.34 6.60
C GLY A 210 -4.54 -14.73 6.11
N LEU A 211 -5.31 -15.47 6.90
CA LEU A 211 -5.86 -16.75 6.50
C LEU A 211 -7.15 -16.63 5.68
N ASN A 212 -7.63 -15.41 5.49
CA ASN A 212 -8.86 -15.10 4.74
C ASN A 212 -10.06 -15.93 5.18
N ARG A 213 -10.28 -15.99 6.48
CA ARG A 213 -11.42 -16.73 7.09
C ARG A 213 -12.33 -15.76 7.84
N PRO A 214 -13.64 -16.03 7.90
CA PRO A 214 -14.59 -15.21 8.66
C PRO A 214 -14.18 -15.00 10.13
N GLU A 215 -13.52 -15.98 10.74
CA GLU A 215 -13.05 -15.93 12.13
C GLU A 215 -11.92 -14.89 12.32
N ASP A 216 -11.20 -14.54 11.27
CA ASP A 216 -10.10 -13.56 11.33
C ASP A 216 -10.59 -12.11 11.23
N LEU A 217 -11.82 -11.89 10.76
CA LEU A 217 -12.39 -10.54 10.62
C LEU A 217 -12.40 -9.71 11.92
N PRO A 218 -12.64 -10.26 13.10
CA PRO A 218 -12.46 -9.52 14.35
C PRO A 218 -11.06 -8.95 14.54
N ASN A 219 -10.05 -9.57 13.93
CA ASN A 219 -8.65 -9.15 13.96
C ASN A 219 -8.25 -8.22 12.78
N ALA A 220 -9.16 -7.98 11.85
CA ALA A 220 -8.89 -7.07 10.74
C ALA A 220 -8.57 -5.65 11.23
N ARG A 221 -7.52 -5.04 10.69
CA ARG A 221 -7.13 -3.65 10.99
C ARG A 221 -6.61 -2.96 9.75
N VAL A 222 -6.90 -1.67 9.68
CA VAL A 222 -6.25 -0.75 8.76
C VAL A 222 -5.69 0.41 9.58
N PHE A 223 -4.39 0.59 9.58
CA PHE A 223 -3.70 1.68 10.23
C PHE A 223 -3.02 2.58 9.20
N MET A 224 -3.24 3.87 9.29
CA MET A 224 -2.64 4.87 8.43
C MET A 224 -1.62 5.70 9.22
N ASP A 225 -0.35 5.39 9.04
CA ASP A 225 0.75 6.13 9.67
C ASP A 225 1.12 7.33 8.80
N ARG A 226 0.64 8.50 9.22
CA ARG A 226 0.86 9.79 8.56
C ARG A 226 2.32 10.25 8.67
N SER A 227 3.01 9.88 9.73
CA SER A 227 4.40 10.29 9.98
C SER A 227 5.36 9.65 8.98
N HIS A 228 5.11 8.39 8.59
CA HIS A 228 5.96 7.61 7.70
C HIS A 228 5.28 7.22 6.38
N LEU A 229 4.15 7.84 6.06
CA LEU A 229 3.39 7.60 4.83
C LEU A 229 3.17 6.10 4.56
N THR A 230 2.88 5.35 5.64
CA THR A 230 2.74 3.89 5.58
C THR A 230 1.35 3.47 6.02
N THR A 231 0.72 2.62 5.25
CA THR A 231 -0.54 1.98 5.62
C THR A 231 -0.29 0.51 5.89
N TYR A 232 -0.80 0.03 7.04
CA TYR A 232 -0.79 -1.37 7.44
C TYR A 232 -2.20 -1.90 7.35
N SER A 233 -2.40 -3.01 6.63
CA SER A 233 -3.70 -3.68 6.53
C SER A 233 -3.52 -5.18 6.66
N PHE A 234 -4.26 -5.80 7.55
CA PHE A 234 -4.14 -7.22 7.79
C PHE A 234 -5.47 -7.86 8.17
N ASN A 235 -5.57 -9.16 7.86
CA ASN A 235 -6.75 -9.99 8.06
C ASN A 235 -8.00 -9.42 7.37
N CYS A 236 -7.84 -8.81 6.21
CA CYS A 236 -8.92 -8.31 5.39
C CYS A 236 -8.56 -8.36 3.91
N THR A 237 -9.56 -8.60 3.06
CA THR A 237 -9.40 -8.61 1.60
C THR A 237 -9.73 -7.25 1.02
N TYR A 238 -10.97 -6.81 1.13
CA TYR A 238 -11.45 -5.59 0.50
C TYR A 238 -10.87 -4.32 1.08
N ALA A 239 -10.84 -4.17 2.40
CA ALA A 239 -10.29 -2.97 3.03
C ALA A 239 -8.79 -2.80 2.76
N GLY A 240 -8.11 -3.91 2.43
CA GLY A 240 -6.72 -3.92 2.09
C GLY A 240 -6.41 -3.71 0.62
N ASN A 241 -7.35 -3.90 -0.29
CA ASN A 241 -7.10 -3.87 -1.72
C ASN A 241 -6.82 -2.45 -2.26
N THR A 242 -7.29 -2.14 -3.44
CA THR A 242 -7.15 -0.83 -4.08
C THR A 242 -7.60 0.34 -3.21
N LEU A 243 -8.48 0.10 -2.22
CA LEU A 243 -8.85 1.14 -1.27
C LEU A 243 -7.72 1.52 -0.32
N LEU A 244 -6.78 0.64 -0.05
CA LEU A 244 -5.60 0.95 0.76
C LEU A 244 -4.77 2.03 0.08
N MET A 245 -4.35 1.80 -1.16
CA MET A 245 -3.65 2.80 -1.94
C MET A 245 -4.52 4.06 -2.13
N LYS A 246 -5.79 3.91 -2.43
CA LYS A 246 -6.72 5.01 -2.61
C LYS A 246 -6.92 5.80 -1.31
N LYS A 247 -7.29 5.13 -0.21
CA LYS A 247 -7.58 5.79 1.06
C LYS A 247 -6.33 6.32 1.76
N GLY A 248 -5.27 5.52 1.84
CA GLY A 248 -4.01 5.91 2.46
C GLY A 248 -3.42 7.11 1.75
N ASN A 249 -3.23 7.01 0.45
CA ASN A 249 -2.68 8.09 -0.34
C ASN A 249 -3.56 9.34 -0.34
N HIS A 250 -4.89 9.18 -0.35
CA HIS A 250 -5.80 10.33 -0.22
C HIS A 250 -5.62 11.04 1.13
N ARG A 251 -5.59 10.30 2.23
CA ARG A 251 -5.42 10.87 3.56
C ARG A 251 -4.07 11.58 3.70
N PHE A 252 -3.00 10.97 3.21
CA PHE A 252 -1.68 11.58 3.22
C PHE A 252 -1.62 12.83 2.32
N SER A 253 -2.29 12.81 1.18
CA SER A 253 -2.38 13.98 0.30
C SER A 253 -3.16 15.13 0.92
N VAL A 254 -4.25 14.84 1.65
CA VAL A 254 -4.98 15.86 2.42
C VAL A 254 -4.08 16.47 3.49
N ASP A 255 -3.34 15.66 4.24
CA ASP A 255 -2.39 16.17 5.23
C ASP A 255 -1.36 17.10 4.59
N ARG A 256 -0.79 16.70 3.45
CA ARG A 256 0.16 17.54 2.70
C ARG A 256 -0.46 18.84 2.26
N SER A 257 -1.70 18.83 1.79
CA SER A 257 -2.42 20.03 1.38
C SER A 257 -2.70 21.00 2.56
N VAL A 258 -2.82 20.47 3.76
CA VAL A 258 -3.12 21.29 4.98
C VAL A 258 -1.83 21.79 5.63
N TYR A 259 -0.78 20.98 5.70
CA TYR A 259 0.39 21.25 6.52
C TYR A 259 1.64 21.65 5.74
N GLU A 260 1.67 21.46 4.43
CA GLU A 260 2.78 21.86 3.56
C GLU A 260 2.45 23.18 2.86
N LYS A 261 3.49 23.96 2.52
CA LYS A 261 3.32 25.29 1.90
C LYS A 261 2.65 25.24 0.52
N GLU A 262 2.86 24.13 -0.19
CA GLU A 262 2.29 23.89 -1.51
C GLU A 262 1.31 22.72 -1.40
N GLY A 263 0.02 23.03 -1.30
CA GLY A 263 -1.05 22.05 -1.37
C GLY A 263 -1.13 21.46 -2.78
N GLN A 264 -1.10 20.15 -2.89
CA GLN A 264 -0.97 19.45 -4.16
C GLN A 264 -2.24 18.73 -4.61
N GLN A 265 -3.11 18.38 -3.68
CA GLN A 265 -4.27 17.56 -3.98
C GLN A 265 -5.53 18.40 -4.06
N LEU A 266 -5.98 18.67 -5.28
CA LEU A 266 -7.23 19.41 -5.51
C LEU A 266 -8.44 18.48 -5.56
N ALA A 267 -8.32 17.32 -6.15
CA ALA A 267 -9.38 16.34 -6.27
C ALA A 267 -8.84 14.91 -6.39
N GLU A 268 -9.52 13.96 -5.80
CA GLU A 268 -9.15 12.55 -5.89
C GLU A 268 -10.29 11.66 -6.32
N HIS A 269 -11.48 11.92 -5.87
CA HIS A 269 -12.68 11.16 -6.18
C HIS A 269 -13.60 11.99 -7.07
N MET A 270 -14.47 11.34 -7.85
CA MET A 270 -15.45 12.03 -8.70
C MET A 270 -16.28 13.05 -7.93
N PHE A 271 -16.58 12.82 -6.66
CA PHE A 271 -17.27 13.81 -5.81
C PHE A 271 -16.41 15.06 -5.55
N CYS A 272 -15.11 14.89 -5.39
CA CYS A 272 -14.22 16.06 -5.27
C CYS A 272 -14.19 16.86 -6.56
N LEU A 273 -14.18 16.19 -7.72
CA LEU A 273 -14.24 16.86 -9.02
C LEU A 273 -15.53 17.67 -9.21
N LEU A 274 -16.67 17.15 -8.72
CA LEU A 274 -17.94 17.86 -8.79
C LEU A 274 -17.98 19.14 -7.94
N TYR A 275 -17.27 19.17 -6.82
CA TYR A 275 -17.31 20.30 -5.89
C TYR A 275 -16.12 21.26 -5.97
N THR A 276 -15.00 20.82 -6.54
CA THR A 276 -13.74 21.59 -6.52
C THR A 276 -13.19 21.95 -7.89
N SER A 277 -13.66 21.32 -8.96
CA SER A 277 -13.24 21.62 -10.32
C SER A 277 -14.41 22.18 -11.12
N PRO A 278 -14.23 23.27 -11.88
CA PRO A 278 -15.25 23.74 -12.80
C PRO A 278 -15.55 22.63 -13.81
N SER A 279 -16.75 22.11 -13.77
CA SER A 279 -17.24 21.11 -14.71
C SER A 279 -18.04 21.80 -15.80
N PRO A 280 -18.02 21.33 -17.05
CA PRO A 280 -18.94 21.80 -18.08
C PRO A 280 -20.43 21.68 -17.69
N ARG A 281 -20.74 20.85 -16.68
CA ARG A 281 -22.08 20.72 -16.11
C ARG A 281 -22.46 21.85 -15.16
N ASP A 282 -21.46 22.56 -14.60
CA ASP A 282 -21.69 23.69 -13.71
C ASP A 282 -21.90 25.01 -14.50
N GLN A 283 -21.83 24.93 -15.84
CA GLN A 283 -22.04 26.06 -16.74
C GLN A 283 -23.44 26.04 -17.40
N LEU A 284 -24.29 25.13 -17.00
CA LEU A 284 -25.68 25.02 -17.38
C LEU A 284 -26.59 25.46 -16.23
#